data_e388920444fd745649a6af0d560103d8
#
_entry.id   e388920444fd745649a6af0d560103d8
#
_cell.length_a   1.000
_cell.length_b   1.000
_cell.length_c   1.000
_cell.angle_alpha   90.00
_cell.angle_beta   90.00
_cell.angle_gamma   90.00
#
_symmetry.space_group_name_H-M   'P 1'
#
loop_
_entity.id
_entity.type
_entity.pdbx_description
1 polymer ?
#
loop_
_entity_poly.entity_id
_entity_poly.type
_entity_poly.pdbx_seq_one_letter_code
_entity_poly.pdbx_strand_id
1 'polypeptide(L)'
;MVQKTKKIPKKKAPVSRKRRSKKTRGNKWLKRSIYAFFGVFSVLAGYIFYCVLTLPDIEAAFSKTRQPSTTIIAENGNEIQTFGNTFSSVVYLKDLPDYVSAAIVDVEDRRFYKHFGFDVIGLGRAALTNVFKKRYAQGASTLTQQVAKNLFLTPQKSLKRKVQELLIALWLEKKFTKEQILTLYLNRVYLGAGTYGIEAAANTYFNKSSRDLTLKEAAVIAGMLKAPSKYNPIYSADNADARAGVVLDVMLKYKSISKEDYLKAKKEPIVDARRFKVSGGKHFADMVYAEVNAYIGERDKDIYVRTTLDQNLQEISEKILRESVAANNKNNVHEGAVVILDYSGALKALVGGVDYAKNQFNRATQALRQPGSAFKTFVYITALQHGFEPEDMISDEPVRIGSWKPENFDKKYRGEVSLDFAFAHSLNAATVNLSKHFRLSDVIKNAHKMGITTEIKNTPSVVLGTAEVKVMDMAAAYLSVANGGMAAWPYAIKEIYAKDGSPLYERTHDEDLRVLDEKTVSKITKMLENVVLNGTGKAAKPPVFAAGKTGTTQNFRDAWFVGFTSKYVVAVWVGNDDNSPMKNITGGGLPAQIFKKIIFATLS
;
A
#
# COMPACT_ATOMS: atom_id res chain seq x y z
N MET A 1 104.09 -20.18 -62.95
CA MET A 1 104.16 -21.47 -63.61
C MET A 1 103.61 -22.53 -62.68
N VAL A 2 102.35 -22.79 -62.64
CA VAL A 2 101.77 -23.99 -62.08
C VAL A 2 100.38 -24.17 -62.64
N GLN A 3 100.15 -25.28 -63.28
CA GLN A 3 98.93 -25.71 -63.91
C GLN A 3 97.81 -26.02 -62.93
N LYS A 4 96.65 -25.48 -63.15
CA LYS A 4 95.37 -25.84 -62.43
C LYS A 4 94.72 -26.99 -63.18
N THR A 5 94.59 -28.14 -62.58
CA THR A 5 93.82 -29.28 -63.05
C THR A 5 92.37 -29.12 -62.69
N LYS A 6 91.45 -29.17 -63.68
CA LYS A 6 90.00 -29.21 -63.51
C LYS A 6 89.48 -30.59 -63.04
N LYS A 7 88.76 -30.66 -61.92
CA LYS A 7 88.02 -31.84 -61.49
C LYS A 7 86.58 -31.80 -62.04
N ILE A 8 86.18 -32.88 -62.67
CA ILE A 8 84.84 -33.11 -63.25
C ILE A 8 83.82 -33.49 -62.12
N PRO A 9 82.60 -32.92 -62.05
CA PRO A 9 81.65 -33.29 -60.98
C PRO A 9 80.90 -34.58 -61.31
N LYS A 10 80.81 -35.46 -60.34
CA LYS A 10 79.95 -36.70 -60.41
C LYS A 10 78.50 -36.39 -60.33
N LYS A 11 77.64 -36.93 -61.27
CA LYS A 11 76.23 -36.91 -61.25
C LYS A 11 75.67 -37.64 -60.04
N LYS A 12 74.84 -36.94 -59.21
CA LYS A 12 74.05 -37.57 -58.14
C LYS A 12 72.74 -38.08 -58.70
N ALA A 13 72.32 -39.28 -58.32
CA ALA A 13 71.10 -39.96 -58.61
C ALA A 13 69.85 -39.26 -58.05
N PRO A 14 68.65 -39.40 -58.67
CA PRO A 14 67.48 -38.71 -58.20
C PRO A 14 66.91 -39.30 -56.91
N VAL A 15 66.71 -38.43 -55.89
CA VAL A 15 66.06 -38.79 -54.62
C VAL A 15 64.55 -38.86 -54.82
N SER A 16 63.94 -39.99 -54.60
CA SER A 16 62.52 -40.20 -54.65
C SER A 16 61.79 -39.36 -53.56
N ARG A 17 61.00 -38.35 -53.95
CA ARG A 17 60.11 -37.60 -53.07
C ARG A 17 58.98 -38.50 -52.62
N LYS A 18 59.04 -39.01 -51.36
CA LYS A 18 57.88 -39.55 -50.65
C LYS A 18 56.78 -38.50 -50.54
N ARG A 19 55.63 -38.68 -51.22
CA ARG A 19 54.43 -37.89 -51.03
C ARG A 19 53.95 -38.03 -49.57
N ARG A 20 54.13 -37.01 -48.73
CA ARG A 20 53.46 -36.90 -47.43
C ARG A 20 51.97 -36.71 -47.69
N SER A 21 51.16 -37.71 -47.36
CA SER A 21 49.71 -37.63 -47.35
C SER A 21 49.29 -36.52 -46.39
N LYS A 22 48.61 -35.48 -46.86
CA LYS A 22 47.92 -34.52 -46.02
C LYS A 22 46.81 -35.25 -45.26
N LYS A 23 47.12 -35.74 -44.03
CA LYS A 23 46.12 -36.19 -43.11
C LYS A 23 45.17 -35.02 -42.83
N THR A 24 43.91 -35.11 -43.24
CA THR A 24 42.80 -34.18 -43.11
C THR A 24 42.62 -33.77 -41.65
N ARG A 25 43.12 -32.61 -41.26
CA ARG A 25 42.93 -32.01 -39.95
C ARG A 25 41.46 -31.53 -39.74
N GLY A 26 40.63 -31.52 -40.81
CA GLY A 26 39.24 -31.07 -40.79
C GLY A 26 38.27 -31.94 -39.99
N ASN A 27 38.54 -33.23 -39.89
CA ASN A 27 37.57 -34.18 -39.30
C ASN A 27 37.52 -34.16 -37.75
N LYS A 28 38.57 -33.74 -37.07
CA LYS A 28 38.60 -33.68 -35.58
C LYS A 28 37.86 -32.46 -35.04
N TRP A 29 37.93 -31.35 -35.74
CA TRP A 29 37.27 -30.10 -35.35
C TRP A 29 35.75 -30.21 -35.54
N LEU A 30 35.32 -30.79 -36.66
CA LEU A 30 33.91 -31.06 -36.94
C LEU A 30 33.30 -32.03 -35.89
N LYS A 31 33.99 -33.10 -35.55
CA LYS A 31 33.54 -34.02 -34.50
C LYS A 31 33.44 -33.37 -33.14
N ARG A 32 34.42 -32.52 -32.75
CA ARG A 32 34.38 -31.76 -31.50
C ARG A 32 33.20 -30.76 -31.48
N SER A 33 32.95 -30.06 -32.58
CA SER A 33 31.80 -29.16 -32.72
C SER A 33 30.47 -29.91 -32.63
N ILE A 34 30.37 -31.11 -33.24
CA ILE A 34 29.18 -31.96 -33.15
C ILE A 34 28.95 -32.44 -31.69
N TYR A 35 30.01 -32.90 -30.99
CA TYR A 35 29.87 -33.31 -29.59
C TYR A 35 29.55 -32.12 -28.65
N ALA A 36 30.12 -30.94 -28.90
CA ALA A 36 29.77 -29.73 -28.16
C ALA A 36 28.29 -29.33 -28.42
N PHE A 37 27.84 -29.44 -29.68
CA PHE A 37 26.44 -29.17 -30.02
C PHE A 37 25.49 -30.15 -29.33
N PHE A 38 25.77 -31.46 -29.36
CA PHE A 38 24.96 -32.45 -28.66
C PHE A 38 25.00 -32.31 -27.14
N GLY A 39 26.16 -31.92 -26.58
CA GLY A 39 26.29 -31.60 -25.14
C GLY A 39 25.43 -30.41 -24.71
N VAL A 40 25.50 -29.31 -25.45
CA VAL A 40 24.65 -28.12 -25.21
C VAL A 40 23.16 -28.46 -25.40
N PHE A 41 22.83 -29.23 -26.45
CA PHE A 41 21.47 -29.67 -26.71
C PHE A 41 20.90 -30.53 -25.58
N SER A 42 21.70 -31.50 -25.07
CA SER A 42 21.28 -32.36 -23.94
C SER A 42 21.06 -31.56 -22.64
N VAL A 43 21.92 -30.57 -22.34
CA VAL A 43 21.76 -29.68 -21.19
C VAL A 43 20.48 -28.85 -21.35
N LEU A 44 20.24 -28.31 -22.54
CA LEU A 44 19.03 -27.52 -22.82
C LEU A 44 17.77 -28.37 -22.73
N ALA A 45 17.80 -29.59 -23.32
CA ALA A 45 16.67 -30.54 -23.25
C ALA A 45 16.39 -30.94 -21.78
N GLY A 46 17.43 -31.24 -21.01
CA GLY A 46 17.31 -31.53 -19.56
C GLY A 46 16.71 -30.39 -18.78
N TYR A 47 17.12 -29.16 -19.09
CA TYR A 47 16.56 -27.96 -18.45
C TYR A 47 15.08 -27.74 -18.82
N ILE A 48 14.72 -27.93 -20.09
CA ILE A 48 13.31 -27.85 -20.53
C ILE A 48 12.49 -28.94 -19.84
N PHE A 49 13.01 -30.15 -19.76
CA PHE A 49 12.35 -31.25 -19.06
C PHE A 49 12.13 -30.94 -17.57
N TYR A 50 13.14 -30.38 -16.89
CA TYR A 50 12.99 -29.89 -15.52
C TYR A 50 11.89 -28.82 -15.41
N CYS A 51 11.81 -27.88 -16.36
CA CYS A 51 10.76 -26.87 -16.39
C CYS A 51 9.37 -27.48 -16.58
N VAL A 52 9.24 -28.55 -17.39
CA VAL A 52 7.98 -29.30 -17.58
C VAL A 52 7.56 -30.00 -16.29
N LEU A 53 8.47 -30.71 -15.62
CA LEU A 53 8.18 -31.39 -14.35
C LEU A 53 7.77 -30.48 -13.23
N THR A 54 8.16 -29.21 -13.31
CA THR A 54 7.85 -28.18 -12.30
C THR A 54 6.77 -27.20 -12.77
N LEU A 55 6.01 -27.52 -13.81
CA LEU A 55 4.82 -26.75 -14.20
C LEU A 55 3.77 -26.84 -13.09
N PRO A 56 3.07 -25.74 -12.80
CA PRO A 56 1.89 -25.80 -11.95
C PRO A 56 0.82 -26.68 -12.61
N ASP A 57 -0.07 -27.22 -11.79
CA ASP A 57 -1.24 -27.93 -12.30
C ASP A 57 -2.16 -26.91 -13.02
N ILE A 58 -2.11 -26.91 -14.35
CA ILE A 58 -2.79 -25.94 -15.18
C ILE A 58 -4.32 -26.16 -15.13
N GLU A 59 -4.78 -27.41 -15.03
CA GLU A 59 -6.21 -27.72 -14.97
C GLU A 59 -6.80 -27.33 -13.60
N ALA A 60 -6.09 -27.62 -12.52
CA ALA A 60 -6.47 -27.16 -11.18
C ALA A 60 -6.40 -25.63 -11.05
N ALA A 61 -5.42 -24.96 -11.68
CA ALA A 61 -5.35 -23.50 -11.70
C ALA A 61 -6.49 -22.88 -12.52
N PHE A 62 -6.96 -23.55 -13.58
CA PHE A 62 -8.11 -23.12 -14.38
C PHE A 62 -9.43 -23.25 -13.61
N SER A 63 -9.60 -24.32 -12.84
CA SER A 63 -10.78 -24.54 -11.99
C SER A 63 -10.78 -23.63 -10.75
N LYS A 64 -9.60 -23.30 -10.19
CA LYS A 64 -9.40 -22.33 -9.11
C LYS A 64 -9.44 -20.87 -9.56
N THR A 65 -9.85 -20.59 -10.77
CA THR A 65 -9.66 -19.30 -11.45
C THR A 65 -10.51 -18.16 -10.89
N ARG A 66 -11.33 -18.38 -9.88
CA ARG A 66 -12.09 -17.33 -9.20
C ARG A 66 -11.47 -17.06 -7.84
N GLN A 67 -10.69 -15.98 -7.70
CA GLN A 67 -10.49 -15.42 -6.36
C GLN A 67 -11.79 -14.72 -5.95
N PRO A 68 -12.38 -15.13 -4.84
CA PRO A 68 -13.63 -14.53 -4.39
C PRO A 68 -13.41 -13.04 -4.10
N SER A 69 -14.42 -12.24 -4.40
CA SER A 69 -14.41 -10.81 -4.11
C SER A 69 -14.80 -10.54 -2.66
N THR A 70 -14.22 -9.48 -2.09
CA THR A 70 -14.60 -8.94 -0.79
C THR A 70 -15.02 -7.50 -0.98
N THR A 71 -16.28 -7.22 -0.77
CA THR A 71 -16.84 -5.86 -0.83
C THR A 71 -16.95 -5.29 0.57
N ILE A 72 -16.20 -4.23 0.83
CA ILE A 72 -16.25 -3.49 2.10
C ILE A 72 -17.33 -2.43 2.00
N ILE A 73 -18.25 -2.42 2.96
CA ILE A 73 -19.44 -1.57 2.99
C ILE A 73 -19.39 -0.68 4.23
N ALA A 74 -19.62 0.62 4.07
CA ALA A 74 -19.77 1.57 5.16
C ALA A 74 -21.04 1.30 5.98
N GLU A 75 -21.17 1.93 7.13
CA GLU A 75 -22.32 1.76 8.02
C GLU A 75 -23.66 2.11 7.34
N ASN A 76 -23.65 3.11 6.45
CA ASN A 76 -24.82 3.54 5.67
C ASN A 76 -25.18 2.62 4.48
N GLY A 77 -24.44 1.52 4.28
CA GLY A 77 -24.67 0.58 3.18
C GLY A 77 -23.93 0.90 1.88
N ASN A 78 -23.24 2.03 1.79
CA ASN A 78 -22.47 2.38 0.60
C ASN A 78 -21.19 1.55 0.49
N GLU A 79 -20.83 1.16 -0.72
CA GLU A 79 -19.58 0.49 -1.01
C GLU A 79 -18.39 1.45 -0.80
N ILE A 80 -17.39 1.03 -0.02
CA ILE A 80 -16.13 1.74 0.17
C ILE A 80 -15.11 1.26 -0.86
N GLN A 81 -14.94 -0.06 -0.95
CA GLN A 81 -13.98 -0.69 -1.85
C GLN A 81 -14.30 -2.18 -2.00
N THR A 82 -14.04 -2.71 -3.20
CA THR A 82 -14.06 -4.15 -3.46
C THR A 82 -12.66 -4.65 -3.75
N PHE A 83 -12.25 -5.72 -3.07
CA PHE A 83 -10.97 -6.42 -3.21
C PHE A 83 -11.18 -7.78 -3.89
N GLY A 84 -10.10 -8.32 -4.43
CA GLY A 84 -10.13 -9.56 -5.18
C GLY A 84 -10.53 -9.32 -6.63
N ASN A 85 -10.84 -10.40 -7.31
CA ASN A 85 -11.31 -10.25 -8.67
C ASN A 85 -12.73 -9.71 -8.65
N THR A 86 -12.87 -8.38 -8.70
CA THR A 86 -14.09 -7.78 -9.22
C THR A 86 -14.24 -8.24 -10.66
N PHE A 87 -14.67 -9.49 -10.82
CA PHE A 87 -15.27 -9.88 -12.06
C PHE A 87 -16.67 -9.32 -12.04
N SER A 88 -16.82 -8.17 -12.62
CA SER A 88 -17.98 -7.91 -13.43
C SER A 88 -18.25 -9.16 -14.26
N SER A 89 -19.47 -9.43 -14.62
CA SER A 89 -19.85 -10.52 -15.53
C SER A 89 -18.78 -10.74 -16.60
N VAL A 90 -18.38 -11.98 -16.84
CA VAL A 90 -17.41 -12.32 -17.89
C VAL A 90 -17.83 -11.63 -19.17
N VAL A 91 -16.98 -10.75 -19.68
CA VAL A 91 -17.22 -10.04 -20.93
C VAL A 91 -16.65 -10.88 -22.07
N TYR A 92 -17.50 -11.30 -22.99
CA TYR A 92 -17.06 -11.99 -24.19
C TYR A 92 -16.62 -10.98 -25.24
N LEU A 93 -15.66 -11.37 -26.07
CA LEU A 93 -15.13 -10.52 -27.12
C LEU A 93 -16.22 -10.00 -28.06
N LYS A 94 -17.21 -10.84 -28.37
CA LYS A 94 -18.38 -10.49 -29.20
C LYS A 94 -19.29 -9.42 -28.62
N ASP A 95 -19.21 -9.16 -27.31
CA ASP A 95 -20.03 -8.16 -26.61
C ASP A 95 -19.37 -6.79 -26.57
N LEU A 96 -18.11 -6.69 -27.01
CA LEU A 96 -17.30 -5.46 -27.00
C LEU A 96 -17.30 -4.81 -28.39
N PRO A 97 -17.20 -3.46 -28.48
CA PRO A 97 -16.88 -2.80 -29.74
C PRO A 97 -15.56 -3.30 -30.32
N ASP A 98 -15.50 -3.51 -31.64
CA ASP A 98 -14.34 -4.09 -32.33
C ASP A 98 -13.03 -3.32 -32.06
N TYR A 99 -13.12 -2.01 -31.94
CA TYR A 99 -11.95 -1.16 -31.66
C TYR A 99 -11.34 -1.40 -30.27
N VAL A 100 -12.07 -1.99 -29.32
CA VAL A 100 -11.53 -2.32 -27.99
C VAL A 100 -10.49 -3.42 -28.09
N SER A 101 -10.83 -4.49 -28.78
CA SER A 101 -9.90 -5.60 -29.01
C SER A 101 -8.74 -5.19 -29.92
N ALA A 102 -9.05 -4.41 -30.97
CA ALA A 102 -8.05 -3.88 -31.89
C ALA A 102 -7.01 -3.00 -31.19
N ALA A 103 -7.42 -2.09 -30.28
CA ALA A 103 -6.51 -1.23 -29.52
C ALA A 103 -5.47 -2.04 -28.75
N ILE A 104 -5.90 -3.13 -28.11
CA ILE A 104 -5.03 -4.00 -27.29
C ILE A 104 -4.10 -4.83 -28.17
N VAL A 105 -4.64 -5.47 -29.22
CA VAL A 105 -3.86 -6.32 -30.14
C VAL A 105 -2.81 -5.49 -30.88
N ASP A 106 -3.16 -4.32 -31.38
CA ASP A 106 -2.25 -3.47 -32.15
C ASP A 106 -1.04 -2.98 -31.32
N VAL A 107 -1.25 -2.74 -30.02
CA VAL A 107 -0.20 -2.19 -29.15
C VAL A 107 0.62 -3.29 -28.49
N GLU A 108 -0.01 -4.39 -28.04
CA GLU A 108 0.65 -5.44 -27.28
C GLU A 108 1.18 -6.57 -28.16
N ASP A 109 0.39 -7.00 -29.15
CA ASP A 109 0.73 -8.17 -29.97
C ASP A 109 0.09 -8.10 -31.37
N ARG A 110 0.58 -7.22 -32.21
CA ARG A 110 0.05 -6.96 -33.56
C ARG A 110 -0.15 -8.23 -34.42
N ARG A 111 0.64 -9.26 -34.18
CA ARG A 111 0.61 -10.51 -34.94
C ARG A 111 -0.15 -11.63 -34.24
N PHE A 112 -0.91 -11.30 -33.19
CA PHE A 112 -1.62 -12.26 -32.34
C PHE A 112 -2.33 -13.33 -33.12
N TYR A 113 -3.09 -12.98 -34.16
CA TYR A 113 -3.81 -13.93 -35.00
C TYR A 113 -2.93 -14.69 -36.01
N LYS A 114 -1.59 -14.40 -36.08
CA LYS A 114 -0.68 -14.95 -37.10
C LYS A 114 0.43 -15.86 -36.53
N HIS A 115 0.50 -16.03 -35.22
CA HIS A 115 1.49 -16.90 -34.59
C HIS A 115 0.81 -17.88 -33.61
N PHE A 116 1.56 -18.89 -33.20
CA PHE A 116 1.10 -19.97 -32.32
C PHE A 116 1.79 -19.86 -30.94
N GLY A 117 1.31 -18.90 -30.11
CA GLY A 117 1.77 -18.68 -28.73
C GLY A 117 3.05 -17.88 -28.61
N PHE A 118 3.91 -17.85 -29.63
CA PHE A 118 5.08 -17.02 -29.64
C PHE A 118 5.41 -16.47 -31.03
N ASP A 119 5.86 -15.21 -31.12
CA ASP A 119 6.14 -14.53 -32.40
C ASP A 119 7.64 -14.44 -32.67
N VAL A 120 8.18 -15.39 -33.46
CA VAL A 120 9.60 -15.41 -33.86
C VAL A 120 10.00 -14.13 -34.61
N ILE A 121 9.12 -13.67 -35.52
CA ILE A 121 9.38 -12.47 -36.34
C ILE A 121 9.34 -11.21 -35.47
N GLY A 122 8.38 -11.16 -34.53
CA GLY A 122 8.29 -10.09 -33.54
C GLY A 122 9.52 -10.04 -32.64
N LEU A 123 10.00 -11.21 -32.19
CA LEU A 123 11.21 -11.32 -31.37
C LEU A 123 12.45 -10.79 -32.12
N GLY A 124 12.63 -11.20 -33.39
CA GLY A 124 13.73 -10.71 -34.23
C GLY A 124 13.69 -9.19 -34.42
N ARG A 125 12.49 -8.66 -34.74
CA ARG A 125 12.29 -7.22 -34.88
C ARG A 125 12.56 -6.47 -33.57
N ALA A 126 12.08 -6.97 -32.42
CA ALA A 126 12.32 -6.33 -31.12
C ALA A 126 13.81 -6.35 -30.76
N ALA A 127 14.53 -7.45 -31.03
CA ALA A 127 15.96 -7.55 -30.83
C ALA A 127 16.73 -6.50 -31.64
N LEU A 128 16.44 -6.39 -32.94
CA LEU A 128 17.04 -5.38 -33.81
C LEU A 128 16.74 -3.94 -33.32
N THR A 129 15.48 -3.67 -32.98
CA THR A 129 15.08 -2.33 -32.49
C THR A 129 15.81 -1.95 -31.20
N ASN A 130 15.94 -2.91 -30.26
CA ASN A 130 16.61 -2.68 -28.98
C ASN A 130 18.12 -2.44 -29.15
N VAL A 131 18.76 -3.16 -30.07
CA VAL A 131 20.17 -2.97 -30.44
C VAL A 131 20.38 -1.58 -31.05
N PHE A 132 19.58 -1.19 -32.06
CA PHE A 132 19.70 0.11 -32.72
C PHE A 132 19.44 1.29 -31.78
N LYS A 133 18.46 1.17 -30.86
CA LYS A 133 18.13 2.25 -29.91
C LYS A 133 18.99 2.25 -28.64
N LYS A 134 19.91 1.31 -28.48
CA LYS A 134 20.76 1.12 -27.28
C LYS A 134 19.97 1.18 -25.95
N ARG A 135 18.69 0.79 -25.97
CA ARG A 135 17.80 0.73 -24.80
C ARG A 135 16.69 -0.29 -25.02
N TYR A 136 16.11 -0.78 -23.91
CA TYR A 136 14.96 -1.67 -23.96
C TYR A 136 13.71 -0.89 -24.44
N ALA A 137 13.54 -0.80 -25.77
CA ALA A 137 12.51 0.04 -26.38
C ALA A 137 11.24 -0.74 -26.75
N GLN A 138 11.33 -2.06 -26.98
CA GLN A 138 10.22 -2.90 -27.40
C GLN A 138 10.24 -4.25 -26.67
N GLY A 139 9.09 -4.64 -26.07
CA GLY A 139 8.85 -5.98 -25.54
C GLY A 139 8.55 -6.98 -26.67
N ALA A 140 8.84 -8.24 -26.43
CA ALA A 140 8.66 -9.33 -27.40
C ALA A 140 7.74 -10.45 -26.87
N SER A 141 7.08 -10.26 -25.73
CA SER A 141 6.14 -11.24 -25.17
C SER A 141 4.78 -11.10 -25.86
N THR A 142 4.19 -12.23 -26.26
CA THR A 142 2.86 -12.27 -26.88
C THR A 142 1.75 -12.15 -25.85
N LEU A 143 0.53 -11.84 -26.28
CA LEU A 143 -0.67 -11.85 -25.42
C LEU A 143 -0.87 -13.20 -24.75
N THR A 144 -0.67 -14.31 -25.48
CA THR A 144 -0.77 -15.66 -24.92
C THR A 144 0.26 -15.92 -23.82
N GLN A 145 1.49 -15.45 -23.98
CA GLN A 145 2.52 -15.51 -22.92
C GLN A 145 2.15 -14.65 -21.71
N GLN A 146 1.50 -13.50 -21.93
CA GLN A 146 1.01 -12.66 -20.83
C GLN A 146 -0.13 -13.34 -20.07
N VAL A 147 -1.06 -14.03 -20.75
CA VAL A 147 -2.08 -14.87 -20.12
C VAL A 147 -1.43 -15.97 -19.29
N ALA A 148 -0.48 -16.71 -19.89
CA ALA A 148 0.26 -17.75 -19.20
C ALA A 148 0.93 -17.26 -17.91
N LYS A 149 1.61 -16.13 -17.99
CA LYS A 149 2.26 -15.48 -16.83
C LYS A 149 1.25 -15.08 -15.76
N ASN A 150 0.15 -14.41 -16.14
CA ASN A 150 -0.78 -13.79 -15.19
C ASN A 150 -1.68 -14.80 -14.48
N LEU A 151 -1.97 -15.95 -15.13
CA LEU A 151 -2.87 -16.96 -14.57
C LEU A 151 -2.14 -18.08 -13.81
N PHE A 152 -0.93 -18.46 -14.24
CA PHE A 152 -0.32 -19.70 -13.79
C PHE A 152 1.03 -19.54 -13.10
N LEU A 153 1.67 -18.36 -13.17
CA LEU A 153 3.05 -18.20 -12.72
C LEU A 153 3.19 -17.08 -11.69
N THR A 154 4.21 -17.22 -10.83
CA THR A 154 4.53 -16.22 -9.81
C THR A 154 5.20 -14.97 -10.40
N PRO A 155 5.12 -13.79 -9.73
CA PRO A 155 5.71 -12.54 -10.24
C PRO A 155 7.24 -12.55 -10.35
N GLN A 156 7.95 -13.47 -9.68
CA GLN A 156 9.41 -13.51 -9.65
C GLN A 156 10.02 -13.71 -11.05
N LYS A 157 10.94 -12.83 -11.43
CA LYS A 157 11.61 -12.88 -12.72
C LYS A 157 12.71 -13.95 -12.71
N SER A 158 12.57 -15.01 -13.52
CA SER A 158 13.59 -16.07 -13.69
C SER A 158 13.56 -16.65 -15.11
N LEU A 159 14.68 -17.25 -15.52
CA LEU A 159 14.74 -17.98 -16.79
C LEU A 159 13.76 -19.18 -16.79
N LYS A 160 13.67 -19.90 -15.66
CA LYS A 160 12.69 -20.98 -15.47
C LYS A 160 11.28 -20.51 -15.78
N ARG A 161 10.85 -19.40 -15.17
CA ARG A 161 9.53 -18.82 -15.43
C ARG A 161 9.34 -18.48 -16.90
N LYS A 162 10.36 -17.94 -17.60
CA LYS A 162 10.23 -17.59 -19.03
C LYS A 162 10.08 -18.80 -19.93
N VAL A 163 10.73 -19.93 -19.62
CA VAL A 163 10.52 -21.20 -20.32
C VAL A 163 9.12 -21.74 -20.02
N GLN A 164 8.67 -21.69 -18.77
CA GLN A 164 7.33 -22.11 -18.38
C GLN A 164 6.24 -21.25 -19.05
N GLU A 165 6.42 -19.92 -19.15
CA GLU A 165 5.52 -19.03 -19.92
C GLU A 165 5.35 -19.52 -21.36
N LEU A 166 6.44 -19.92 -22.02
CA LEU A 166 6.39 -20.39 -23.39
C LEU A 166 5.65 -21.75 -23.49
N LEU A 167 5.95 -22.68 -22.61
CA LEU A 167 5.31 -24.02 -22.61
C LEU A 167 3.79 -23.89 -22.36
N ILE A 168 3.39 -23.07 -21.38
CA ILE A 168 1.98 -22.83 -21.09
C ILE A 168 1.31 -22.08 -22.25
N ALA A 169 1.99 -21.11 -22.87
CA ALA A 169 1.45 -20.41 -24.04
C ALA A 169 1.16 -21.36 -25.20
N LEU A 170 2.05 -22.31 -25.48
CA LEU A 170 1.85 -23.35 -26.51
C LEU A 170 0.67 -24.26 -26.15
N TRP A 171 0.53 -24.63 -24.88
CA TRP A 171 -0.60 -25.40 -24.39
C TRP A 171 -1.93 -24.68 -24.56
N LEU A 172 -1.96 -23.36 -24.19
CA LEU A 172 -3.15 -22.53 -24.36
C LEU A 172 -3.60 -22.45 -25.81
N GLU A 173 -2.68 -22.23 -26.75
CA GLU A 173 -2.98 -22.16 -28.19
C GLU A 173 -3.46 -23.49 -28.78
N LYS A 174 -3.10 -24.60 -28.15
CA LYS A 174 -3.62 -25.93 -28.54
C LYS A 174 -5.03 -26.17 -28.01
N LYS A 175 -5.36 -25.66 -26.84
CA LYS A 175 -6.64 -25.90 -26.13
C LYS A 175 -7.73 -24.89 -26.47
N PHE A 176 -7.37 -23.64 -26.80
CA PHE A 176 -8.30 -22.50 -26.93
C PHE A 176 -8.15 -21.80 -28.28
N THR A 177 -9.23 -21.23 -28.79
CA THR A 177 -9.17 -20.34 -29.96
C THR A 177 -8.53 -18.98 -29.59
N LYS A 178 -8.12 -18.22 -30.60
CA LYS A 178 -7.58 -16.86 -30.41
C LYS A 178 -8.55 -15.94 -29.69
N GLU A 179 -9.84 -16.01 -30.03
CA GLU A 179 -10.90 -15.25 -29.38
C GLU A 179 -11.06 -15.64 -27.92
N GLN A 180 -10.97 -16.92 -27.59
CA GLN A 180 -11.03 -17.40 -26.21
C GLN A 180 -9.81 -16.93 -25.40
N ILE A 181 -8.60 -16.99 -25.98
CA ILE A 181 -7.38 -16.50 -25.33
C ILE A 181 -7.47 -14.99 -25.08
N LEU A 182 -7.95 -14.22 -26.07
CA LEU A 182 -8.13 -12.78 -25.93
C LEU A 182 -9.22 -12.45 -24.89
N THR A 183 -10.31 -13.19 -24.86
CA THR A 183 -11.35 -13.09 -23.82
C THR A 183 -10.77 -13.33 -22.42
N LEU A 184 -9.95 -14.38 -22.25
CA LEU A 184 -9.24 -14.63 -20.99
C LEU A 184 -8.34 -13.47 -20.61
N TYR A 185 -7.59 -12.93 -21.57
CA TYR A 185 -6.71 -11.78 -21.33
C TYR A 185 -7.49 -10.57 -20.85
N LEU A 186 -8.54 -10.20 -21.59
CA LEU A 186 -9.39 -9.03 -21.30
C LEU A 186 -10.05 -9.08 -19.92
N ASN A 187 -10.40 -10.29 -19.46
CA ASN A 187 -11.03 -10.47 -18.16
C ASN A 187 -10.05 -10.62 -16.99
N ARG A 188 -8.72 -10.75 -17.27
CA ARG A 188 -7.72 -11.07 -16.23
C ARG A 188 -6.58 -10.09 -16.10
N VAL A 189 -6.37 -9.25 -17.11
CA VAL A 189 -5.24 -8.32 -17.11
C VAL A 189 -5.38 -7.26 -16.03
N TYR A 190 -4.29 -6.98 -15.32
CA TYR A 190 -4.24 -5.90 -14.35
C TYR A 190 -4.18 -4.55 -15.05
N LEU A 191 -5.08 -3.65 -14.70
CA LEU A 191 -5.27 -2.34 -15.32
C LEU A 191 -5.09 -1.17 -14.33
N GLY A 192 -4.44 -1.41 -13.20
CA GLY A 192 -4.15 -0.36 -12.20
C GLY A 192 -5.27 -0.17 -11.17
N ALA A 193 -4.99 0.59 -10.10
CA ALA A 193 -5.94 0.92 -9.03
C ALA A 193 -6.71 -0.30 -8.46
N GLY A 194 -6.05 -1.47 -8.39
CA GLY A 194 -6.71 -2.70 -7.92
C GLY A 194 -7.66 -3.36 -8.91
N THR A 195 -7.80 -2.82 -10.13
CA THR A 195 -8.72 -3.35 -11.15
C THR A 195 -8.10 -4.45 -12.00
N TYR A 196 -8.83 -5.55 -12.13
CA TYR A 196 -8.50 -6.67 -13.02
C TYR A 196 -9.63 -6.87 -14.03
N GLY A 197 -9.28 -6.90 -15.30
CA GLY A 197 -10.22 -7.03 -16.41
C GLY A 197 -10.83 -5.73 -16.90
N ILE A 198 -11.28 -5.78 -18.14
CA ILE A 198 -11.73 -4.60 -18.88
C ILE A 198 -13.02 -3.99 -18.33
N GLU A 199 -13.95 -4.82 -17.86
CA GLU A 199 -15.24 -4.35 -17.30
C GLU A 199 -15.01 -3.61 -15.98
N ALA A 200 -14.17 -4.16 -15.09
CA ALA A 200 -13.80 -3.47 -13.86
C ALA A 200 -13.08 -2.15 -14.14
N ALA A 201 -12.21 -2.12 -15.15
CA ALA A 201 -11.52 -0.89 -15.57
C ALA A 201 -12.50 0.14 -16.16
N ALA A 202 -13.44 -0.27 -17.01
CA ALA A 202 -14.46 0.61 -17.59
C ALA A 202 -15.34 1.25 -16.50
N ASN A 203 -15.77 0.45 -15.53
CA ASN A 203 -16.53 0.94 -14.39
C ASN A 203 -15.70 1.90 -13.51
N THR A 204 -14.45 1.52 -13.17
CA THR A 204 -13.59 2.33 -12.29
C THR A 204 -13.19 3.65 -12.90
N TYR A 205 -12.87 3.67 -14.20
CA TYR A 205 -12.29 4.85 -14.86
C TYR A 205 -13.31 5.71 -15.56
N PHE A 206 -14.45 5.13 -16.00
CA PHE A 206 -15.42 5.82 -16.85
C PHE A 206 -16.86 5.68 -16.34
N ASN A 207 -17.09 4.92 -15.26
CA ASN A 207 -18.41 4.68 -14.67
C ASN A 207 -19.45 4.15 -15.70
N LYS A 208 -19.03 3.22 -16.53
CA LYS A 208 -19.87 2.60 -17.56
C LYS A 208 -19.43 1.15 -17.84
N SER A 209 -20.27 0.38 -18.50
CA SER A 209 -19.91 -0.94 -18.99
C SER A 209 -18.81 -0.85 -20.06
N SER A 210 -17.97 -1.87 -20.12
CA SER A 210 -16.97 -2.00 -21.19
C SER A 210 -17.58 -2.11 -22.60
N ARG A 211 -18.87 -2.45 -22.69
CA ARG A 211 -19.64 -2.48 -23.94
C ARG A 211 -19.90 -1.09 -24.52
N ASP A 212 -19.87 -0.06 -23.64
CA ASP A 212 -20.19 1.34 -23.97
C ASP A 212 -18.95 2.23 -24.04
N LEU A 213 -17.75 1.62 -24.01
CA LEU A 213 -16.50 2.37 -24.12
C LEU A 213 -16.42 3.11 -25.45
N THR A 214 -16.00 4.37 -25.43
CA THR A 214 -15.65 5.11 -26.66
C THR A 214 -14.29 4.64 -27.18
N LEU A 215 -13.97 4.99 -28.42
CA LEU A 215 -12.64 4.69 -29.01
C LEU A 215 -11.51 5.32 -28.17
N LYS A 216 -11.71 6.53 -27.67
CA LYS A 216 -10.75 7.21 -26.78
C LYS A 216 -10.52 6.44 -25.49
N GLU A 217 -11.59 6.02 -24.84
CA GLU A 217 -11.55 5.26 -23.58
C GLU A 217 -10.89 3.89 -23.77
N ALA A 218 -11.19 3.20 -24.88
CA ALA A 218 -10.52 1.96 -25.26
C ALA A 218 -9.01 2.17 -25.44
N ALA A 219 -8.60 3.28 -26.07
CA ALA A 219 -7.20 3.64 -26.24
C ALA A 219 -6.52 3.97 -24.90
N VAL A 220 -7.22 4.59 -23.94
CA VAL A 220 -6.72 4.81 -22.56
C VAL A 220 -6.47 3.47 -21.89
N ILE A 221 -7.44 2.53 -21.90
CA ILE A 221 -7.29 1.20 -21.29
C ILE A 221 -6.12 0.45 -21.92
N ALA A 222 -6.04 0.38 -23.23
CA ALA A 222 -4.93 -0.26 -23.95
C ALA A 222 -3.57 0.41 -23.61
N GLY A 223 -3.57 1.72 -23.45
CA GLY A 223 -2.38 2.48 -23.05
C GLY A 223 -1.84 2.14 -21.68
N MET A 224 -2.73 1.82 -20.73
CA MET A 224 -2.37 1.45 -19.34
C MET A 224 -1.63 0.11 -19.27
N LEU A 225 -1.84 -0.83 -20.18
CA LEU A 225 -1.19 -2.14 -20.18
C LEU A 225 0.34 -2.07 -20.07
N LYS A 226 0.94 -1.04 -20.64
CA LYS A 226 2.40 -0.82 -20.60
C LYS A 226 2.92 -0.51 -19.19
N ALA A 227 2.21 0.31 -18.43
CA ALA A 227 2.58 0.73 -17.08
C ALA A 227 1.32 1.25 -16.35
N PRO A 228 0.52 0.37 -15.74
CA PRO A 228 -0.78 0.71 -15.16
C PRO A 228 -0.75 1.82 -14.12
N SER A 229 0.31 1.88 -13.31
CA SER A 229 0.45 2.94 -12.30
C SER A 229 0.81 4.31 -12.90
N LYS A 230 1.51 4.34 -14.04
CA LYS A 230 1.97 5.59 -14.68
C LYS A 230 0.92 6.22 -15.58
N TYR A 231 0.15 5.40 -16.27
CA TYR A 231 -0.82 5.84 -17.29
C TYR A 231 -2.27 5.75 -16.82
N ASN A 232 -2.46 5.67 -15.52
CA ASN A 232 -3.78 5.61 -14.90
C ASN A 232 -4.44 7.00 -14.88
N PRO A 233 -5.65 7.17 -15.45
CA PRO A 233 -6.32 8.46 -15.54
C PRO A 233 -6.73 9.05 -14.17
N ILE A 234 -6.85 8.23 -13.12
CA ILE A 234 -7.10 8.71 -11.77
C ILE A 234 -5.89 9.48 -11.20
N TYR A 235 -4.67 9.02 -11.51
CA TYR A 235 -3.45 9.61 -10.95
C TYR A 235 -2.83 10.66 -11.86
N SER A 236 -2.97 10.53 -13.19
CA SER A 236 -2.44 11.47 -14.15
C SER A 236 -3.22 11.42 -15.47
N ALA A 237 -4.21 12.30 -15.59
CA ALA A 237 -5.02 12.43 -16.80
C ALA A 237 -4.15 12.79 -18.03
N ASP A 238 -3.14 13.67 -17.86
CA ASP A 238 -2.25 14.08 -18.94
C ASP A 238 -1.40 12.93 -19.48
N ASN A 239 -0.83 12.12 -18.59
CA ASN A 239 -0.05 10.94 -19.00
C ASN A 239 -0.94 9.87 -19.66
N ALA A 240 -2.18 9.70 -19.18
CA ALA A 240 -3.16 8.82 -19.79
C ALA A 240 -3.53 9.30 -21.20
N ASP A 241 -3.80 10.61 -21.37
CA ASP A 241 -4.12 11.23 -22.65
C ASP A 241 -2.99 11.10 -23.66
N ALA A 242 -1.79 11.49 -23.27
CA ALA A 242 -0.60 11.36 -24.12
C ALA A 242 -0.38 9.90 -24.56
N ARG A 243 -0.61 8.94 -23.65
CA ARG A 243 -0.45 7.52 -23.97
C ARG A 243 -1.57 6.98 -24.84
N ALA A 244 -2.82 7.40 -24.64
CA ALA A 244 -3.95 7.08 -25.51
C ALA A 244 -3.72 7.62 -26.93
N GLY A 245 -3.15 8.84 -27.08
CA GLY A 245 -2.75 9.38 -28.36
C GLY A 245 -1.77 8.46 -29.11
N VAL A 246 -0.77 7.88 -28.42
CA VAL A 246 0.15 6.89 -29.01
C VAL A 246 -0.58 5.62 -29.45
N VAL A 247 -1.58 5.16 -28.70
CA VAL A 247 -2.40 3.99 -29.09
C VAL A 247 -3.19 4.30 -30.36
N LEU A 248 -3.87 5.43 -30.43
CA LEU A 248 -4.63 5.87 -31.60
C LEU A 248 -3.74 6.01 -32.84
N ASP A 249 -2.51 6.58 -32.69
CA ASP A 249 -1.53 6.66 -33.77
C ASP A 249 -1.15 5.27 -34.32
N VAL A 250 -1.02 4.28 -33.44
CA VAL A 250 -0.74 2.89 -33.81
C VAL A 250 -1.92 2.26 -34.54
N MET A 251 -3.15 2.44 -34.03
CA MET A 251 -4.38 1.91 -34.66
C MET A 251 -4.59 2.50 -36.07
N LEU A 252 -4.39 3.81 -36.23
CA LEU A 252 -4.46 4.46 -37.54
C LEU A 252 -3.39 3.93 -38.51
N LYS A 253 -2.15 3.78 -38.01
CA LYS A 253 -1.03 3.23 -38.82
C LYS A 253 -1.33 1.82 -39.34
N TYR A 254 -2.02 1.00 -38.56
CA TYR A 254 -2.35 -0.37 -38.94
C TYR A 254 -3.73 -0.51 -39.59
N LYS A 255 -4.41 0.62 -39.81
CA LYS A 255 -5.74 0.68 -40.44
C LYS A 255 -6.83 -0.05 -39.65
N SER A 256 -6.68 -0.14 -38.35
CA SER A 256 -7.70 -0.67 -37.44
C SER A 256 -8.81 0.33 -37.15
N ILE A 257 -8.56 1.62 -37.45
CA ILE A 257 -9.54 2.70 -37.39
C ILE A 257 -9.42 3.60 -38.62
N SER A 258 -10.51 4.30 -38.95
CA SER A 258 -10.51 5.32 -40.00
C SER A 258 -9.79 6.60 -39.57
N LYS A 259 -9.39 7.44 -40.55
CA LYS A 259 -8.82 8.75 -40.25
C LYS A 259 -9.83 9.70 -39.57
N GLU A 260 -11.08 9.55 -39.89
CA GLU A 260 -12.19 10.31 -39.28
C GLU A 260 -12.35 9.96 -37.79
N ASP A 261 -12.45 8.66 -37.48
CA ASP A 261 -12.54 8.16 -36.09
C ASP A 261 -11.33 8.57 -35.25
N TYR A 262 -10.13 8.47 -35.85
CA TYR A 262 -8.90 8.93 -35.21
C TYR A 262 -8.97 10.42 -34.82
N LEU A 263 -9.37 11.29 -35.76
CA LEU A 263 -9.46 12.72 -35.48
C LEU A 263 -10.53 13.07 -34.45
N LYS A 264 -11.65 12.35 -34.46
CA LYS A 264 -12.72 12.48 -33.46
C LYS A 264 -12.23 12.05 -32.08
N ALA A 265 -11.65 10.85 -31.95
CA ALA A 265 -11.15 10.32 -30.70
C ALA A 265 -9.98 11.17 -30.12
N LYS A 266 -9.15 11.74 -30.97
CA LYS A 266 -8.02 12.59 -30.53
C LYS A 266 -8.48 13.92 -29.91
N LYS A 267 -9.62 14.44 -30.34
CA LYS A 267 -10.26 15.66 -29.79
C LYS A 267 -11.10 15.39 -28.55
N GLU A 268 -11.53 14.16 -28.33
CA GLU A 268 -12.33 13.78 -27.19
C GLU A 268 -11.53 13.95 -25.88
N PRO A 269 -12.03 14.73 -24.91
CA PRO A 269 -11.33 14.90 -23.63
C PRO A 269 -11.39 13.61 -22.82
N ILE A 270 -10.31 13.32 -22.08
CA ILE A 270 -10.40 12.26 -21.06
C ILE A 270 -11.28 12.75 -19.93
N VAL A 271 -12.28 11.95 -19.59
CA VAL A 271 -13.13 12.18 -18.42
C VAL A 271 -12.25 12.11 -17.18
N ASP A 272 -12.34 13.10 -16.31
CA ASP A 272 -11.63 13.09 -15.03
C ASP A 272 -12.19 11.95 -14.15
N ALA A 273 -11.50 10.81 -14.18
CA ALA A 273 -11.88 9.62 -13.42
C ALA A 273 -11.96 9.87 -11.90
N ARG A 274 -11.39 10.99 -11.42
CA ARG A 274 -11.52 11.42 -10.02
C ARG A 274 -12.96 11.78 -9.66
N ARG A 275 -13.79 12.14 -10.63
CA ARG A 275 -15.22 12.42 -10.44
C ARG A 275 -16.04 11.19 -10.06
N PHE A 276 -15.56 10.00 -10.44
CA PHE A 276 -16.19 8.70 -10.11
C PHE A 276 -15.55 8.04 -8.91
N LYS A 277 -14.58 8.73 -8.29
CA LYS A 277 -13.90 8.19 -7.11
C LYS A 277 -14.87 8.23 -5.95
N VAL A 278 -15.37 7.06 -5.61
CA VAL A 278 -16.01 6.86 -4.33
C VAL A 278 -15.06 7.34 -3.24
N SER A 279 -15.59 8.17 -2.40
CA SER A 279 -15.23 8.61 -1.06
C SER A 279 -14.03 7.95 -0.40
N GLY A 280 -13.46 8.65 0.54
CA GLY A 280 -12.41 8.24 1.47
C GLY A 280 -12.52 6.83 2.05
N GLY A 281 -11.62 6.50 2.95
CA GLY A 281 -11.67 5.22 3.67
C GLY A 281 -10.82 4.11 3.05
N LYS A 282 -9.91 4.40 2.12
CA LYS A 282 -9.09 3.33 1.50
C LYS A 282 -8.11 2.68 2.47
N HIS A 283 -7.47 3.46 3.35
CA HIS A 283 -6.64 2.90 4.41
C HIS A 283 -7.47 2.03 5.38
N PHE A 284 -8.70 2.44 5.66
CA PHE A 284 -9.64 1.67 6.46
C PHE A 284 -10.03 0.36 5.74
N ALA A 285 -10.37 0.44 4.46
CA ALA A 285 -10.74 -0.73 3.68
C ALA A 285 -9.61 -1.75 3.56
N ASP A 286 -8.36 -1.30 3.35
CA ASP A 286 -7.18 -2.17 3.33
C ASP A 286 -6.98 -2.89 4.68
N MET A 287 -7.14 -2.16 5.79
CA MET A 287 -7.05 -2.74 7.14
C MET A 287 -8.13 -3.82 7.34
N VAL A 288 -9.38 -3.50 7.02
CA VAL A 288 -10.50 -4.45 7.13
C VAL A 288 -10.25 -5.68 6.26
N TYR A 289 -9.83 -5.48 5.01
CA TYR A 289 -9.55 -6.61 4.10
C TYR A 289 -8.46 -7.54 4.63
N ALA A 290 -7.41 -6.99 5.25
CA ALA A 290 -6.33 -7.78 5.83
C ALA A 290 -6.81 -8.62 7.03
N GLU A 291 -7.82 -8.17 7.75
CA GLU A 291 -8.34 -8.83 8.95
C GLU A 291 -9.43 -9.88 8.66
N VAL A 292 -10.13 -9.80 7.52
CA VAL A 292 -11.29 -10.67 7.22
C VAL A 292 -11.00 -12.15 7.40
N ASN A 293 -9.83 -12.62 6.96
CA ASN A 293 -9.47 -14.04 7.08
C ASN A 293 -9.31 -14.52 8.54
N ALA A 294 -9.04 -13.61 9.47
CA ALA A 294 -8.97 -13.95 10.90
C ALA A 294 -10.36 -14.27 11.47
N TYR A 295 -11.43 -13.75 10.86
CA TYR A 295 -12.82 -13.98 11.30
C TYR A 295 -13.45 -15.22 10.66
N ILE A 296 -13.19 -15.48 9.37
CA ILE A 296 -13.92 -16.51 8.60
C ILE A 296 -13.02 -17.54 7.91
N GLY A 297 -11.69 -17.48 8.10
CA GLY A 297 -10.74 -18.37 7.42
C GLY A 297 -10.57 -18.08 5.93
N GLU A 298 -10.06 -19.07 5.17
CA GLU A 298 -9.92 -18.98 3.71
C GLU A 298 -11.29 -18.96 3.02
N ARG A 299 -11.38 -18.20 1.93
CA ARG A 299 -12.63 -17.91 1.24
C ARG A 299 -12.71 -18.60 -0.11
N ASP A 300 -13.87 -19.12 -0.41
CA ASP A 300 -14.23 -19.69 -1.73
C ASP A 300 -15.42 -18.95 -2.38
N LYS A 301 -16.09 -18.04 -1.66
CA LYS A 301 -17.27 -17.27 -2.09
C LYS A 301 -17.05 -15.77 -2.03
N ASP A 302 -17.80 -15.04 -2.85
CA ASP A 302 -17.93 -13.58 -2.74
C ASP A 302 -18.60 -13.23 -1.42
N ILE A 303 -18.01 -12.24 -0.73
CA ILE A 303 -18.49 -11.78 0.57
C ILE A 303 -18.67 -10.26 0.61
N TYR A 304 -19.58 -9.85 1.45
CA TYR A 304 -19.79 -8.46 1.84
C TYR A 304 -19.41 -8.30 3.32
N VAL A 305 -18.65 -7.25 3.62
CA VAL A 305 -18.19 -6.91 4.98
C VAL A 305 -18.82 -5.58 5.35
N ARG A 306 -19.86 -5.62 6.19
CA ARG A 306 -20.46 -4.41 6.75
C ARG A 306 -19.60 -3.90 7.91
N THR A 307 -19.19 -2.64 7.81
CA THR A 307 -18.27 -2.02 8.73
C THR A 307 -18.92 -0.97 9.61
N THR A 308 -18.13 -0.43 10.53
CA THR A 308 -18.52 0.66 11.43
C THR A 308 -18.28 2.04 10.84
N LEU A 309 -17.66 2.15 9.64
CA LEU A 309 -17.22 3.40 9.05
C LEU A 309 -18.39 4.35 8.81
N ASP A 310 -18.31 5.54 9.40
CA ASP A 310 -19.15 6.68 9.03
C ASP A 310 -18.51 7.38 7.84
N GLN A 311 -19.14 7.25 6.67
CA GLN A 311 -18.59 7.76 5.42
C GLN A 311 -18.41 9.28 5.44
N ASN A 312 -19.37 10.02 6.00
CA ASN A 312 -19.29 11.48 6.06
C ASN A 312 -18.15 11.93 6.97
N LEU A 313 -18.04 11.31 8.16
CA LEU A 313 -16.98 11.61 9.11
C LEU A 313 -15.60 11.26 8.55
N GLN A 314 -15.49 10.17 7.80
CA GLN A 314 -14.28 9.78 7.09
C GLN A 314 -13.84 10.84 6.06
N GLU A 315 -14.75 11.25 5.17
CA GLU A 315 -14.47 12.23 4.11
C GLU A 315 -14.06 13.58 4.69
N ILE A 316 -14.78 14.03 5.72
CA ILE A 316 -14.47 15.28 6.43
C ILE A 316 -13.09 15.20 7.08
N SER A 317 -12.78 14.08 7.75
CA SER A 317 -11.50 13.89 8.43
C SER A 317 -10.33 13.86 7.46
N GLU A 318 -10.46 13.17 6.32
CA GLU A 318 -9.45 13.17 5.26
C GLU A 318 -9.23 14.56 4.67
N LYS A 319 -10.31 15.29 4.42
CA LYS A 319 -10.24 16.67 3.90
C LYS A 319 -9.53 17.60 4.88
N ILE A 320 -9.94 17.58 6.16
CA ILE A 320 -9.36 18.43 7.20
C ILE A 320 -7.86 18.13 7.37
N LEU A 321 -7.48 16.83 7.43
CA LEU A 321 -6.08 16.46 7.56
C LEU A 321 -5.26 16.94 6.37
N ARG A 322 -5.69 16.63 5.16
CA ARG A 322 -5.01 17.00 3.91
C ARG A 322 -4.82 18.52 3.79
N GLU A 323 -5.87 19.31 4.01
CA GLU A 323 -5.80 20.76 3.93
C GLU A 323 -4.89 21.35 5.02
N SER A 324 -4.97 20.80 6.24
CA SER A 324 -4.17 21.26 7.37
C SER A 324 -2.67 20.96 7.19
N VAL A 325 -2.32 19.77 6.67
CA VAL A 325 -0.92 19.42 6.35
C VAL A 325 -0.43 20.27 5.18
N ALA A 326 -1.21 20.41 4.10
CA ALA A 326 -0.83 21.24 2.95
C ALA A 326 -0.56 22.69 3.33
N ALA A 327 -1.37 23.29 4.22
CA ALA A 327 -1.16 24.65 4.72
C ALA A 327 0.14 24.79 5.56
N ASN A 328 0.67 23.69 6.08
CA ASN A 328 1.87 23.64 6.91
C ASN A 328 3.10 23.03 6.22
N ASN A 329 3.06 22.84 4.91
CA ASN A 329 4.16 22.25 4.16
C ASN A 329 5.48 23.05 4.31
N LYS A 330 5.40 24.38 4.34
CA LYS A 330 6.55 25.27 4.63
C LYS A 330 7.18 25.06 6.02
N ASN A 331 6.43 24.46 6.94
CA ASN A 331 6.88 24.09 8.27
C ASN A 331 7.42 22.65 8.32
N ASN A 332 7.69 22.05 7.17
CA ASN A 332 8.17 20.68 7.02
C ASN A 332 7.22 19.65 7.66
N VAL A 333 5.92 19.77 7.38
CA VAL A 333 4.89 18.81 7.77
C VAL A 333 4.37 18.16 6.50
N HIS A 334 4.52 16.85 6.37
CA HIS A 334 4.16 16.15 5.13
C HIS A 334 3.12 15.06 5.32
N GLU A 335 2.97 14.54 6.54
CA GLU A 335 2.08 13.42 6.84
C GLU A 335 1.29 13.62 8.13
N GLY A 336 0.25 12.81 8.26
CA GLY A 336 -0.57 12.76 9.45
C GLY A 336 -1.48 11.55 9.47
N ALA A 337 -2.08 11.28 10.62
CA ALA A 337 -3.07 10.24 10.81
C ALA A 337 -4.16 10.70 11.78
N VAL A 338 -5.38 10.19 11.56
CA VAL A 338 -6.54 10.42 12.44
C VAL A 338 -7.24 9.10 12.70
N VAL A 339 -7.61 8.86 13.94
CA VAL A 339 -8.46 7.75 14.37
C VAL A 339 -9.63 8.32 15.17
N ILE A 340 -10.84 7.90 14.83
CA ILE A 340 -12.07 8.30 15.53
C ILE A 340 -12.84 7.05 15.97
N LEU A 341 -13.05 6.92 17.26
CA LEU A 341 -13.81 5.83 17.89
C LEU A 341 -15.08 6.40 18.52
N ASP A 342 -16.18 5.66 18.48
CA ASP A 342 -17.29 5.90 19.40
C ASP A 342 -17.08 5.16 20.73
N TYR A 343 -17.99 5.33 21.67
CA TYR A 343 -17.85 4.76 23.02
C TYR A 343 -18.04 3.24 23.09
N SER A 344 -18.56 2.63 22.03
CA SER A 344 -18.61 1.17 21.91
C SER A 344 -17.29 0.57 21.40
N GLY A 345 -16.32 1.41 21.01
CA GLY A 345 -15.10 0.98 20.32
C GLY A 345 -15.24 0.92 18.79
N ALA A 346 -16.42 1.24 18.24
CA ALA A 346 -16.60 1.24 16.78
C ALA A 346 -15.71 2.29 16.10
N LEU A 347 -14.92 1.85 15.12
CA LEU A 347 -14.03 2.70 14.34
C LEU A 347 -14.84 3.48 13.31
N LYS A 348 -15.18 4.73 13.63
CA LYS A 348 -16.04 5.60 12.83
C LYS A 348 -15.30 6.27 11.68
N ALA A 349 -14.00 6.56 11.86
CA ALA A 349 -13.12 7.06 10.80
C ALA A 349 -11.67 6.66 11.05
N LEU A 350 -10.92 6.41 9.96
CA LEU A 350 -9.50 6.10 9.98
C LEU A 350 -8.81 6.72 8.79
N VAL A 351 -7.94 7.69 9.05
CA VAL A 351 -7.11 8.35 8.05
C VAL A 351 -5.66 7.96 8.28
N GLY A 352 -5.10 7.13 7.42
CA GLY A 352 -3.74 6.60 7.55
C GLY A 352 -2.66 7.45 6.86
N GLY A 353 -3.02 8.58 6.22
CA GLY A 353 -2.10 9.48 5.52
C GLY A 353 -2.84 10.53 4.72
N VAL A 354 -2.12 11.53 4.22
CA VAL A 354 -2.72 12.67 3.49
C VAL A 354 -3.13 12.34 2.05
N ASP A 355 -2.48 11.37 1.43
CA ASP A 355 -2.74 10.95 0.03
C ASP A 355 -2.49 9.46 -0.17
N TYR A 356 -3.56 8.67 -0.08
CA TYR A 356 -3.51 7.22 -0.30
C TYR A 356 -2.93 6.83 -1.66
N ALA A 357 -3.20 7.63 -2.70
CA ALA A 357 -2.74 7.32 -4.04
C ALA A 357 -1.20 7.39 -4.16
N LYS A 358 -0.57 8.26 -3.39
CA LYS A 358 0.89 8.38 -3.34
C LYS A 358 1.52 7.36 -2.40
N ASN A 359 0.87 7.09 -1.28
CA ASN A 359 1.42 6.20 -0.25
C ASN A 359 0.29 5.48 0.50
N GLN A 360 0.24 4.14 0.37
CA GLN A 360 -0.74 3.26 1.01
C GLN A 360 -0.35 2.86 2.44
N PHE A 361 0.83 3.28 2.93
CA PHE A 361 1.25 2.98 4.30
C PHE A 361 0.28 3.60 5.31
N ASN A 362 -0.37 2.76 6.10
CA ASN A 362 -1.38 3.17 7.07
C ASN A 362 -0.72 3.60 8.39
N ARG A 363 -0.48 4.89 8.55
CA ARG A 363 0.18 5.43 9.74
C ARG A 363 -0.67 5.35 11.01
N ALA A 364 -1.97 5.17 10.86
CA ALA A 364 -2.85 5.00 12.01
C ALA A 364 -2.63 3.65 12.72
N THR A 365 -2.33 2.58 11.96
CA THR A 365 -2.26 1.20 12.48
C THR A 365 -0.88 0.55 12.36
N GLN A 366 -0.01 1.06 11.48
CA GLN A 366 1.30 0.44 11.20
C GLN A 366 2.49 1.27 11.67
N ALA A 367 2.38 2.61 11.69
CA ALA A 367 3.48 3.45 12.13
C ALA A 367 3.64 3.39 13.65
N LEU A 368 4.88 3.25 14.09
CA LEU A 368 5.30 3.38 15.48
C LEU A 368 5.89 4.76 15.70
N ARG A 369 5.26 5.57 16.56
CA ARG A 369 5.62 6.98 16.79
C ARG A 369 5.65 7.30 18.26
N GLN A 370 6.58 8.16 18.69
CA GLN A 370 6.67 8.56 20.08
C GLN A 370 5.50 9.49 20.44
N PRO A 371 4.66 9.15 21.46
CA PRO A 371 3.52 9.98 21.85
C PRO A 371 3.93 11.23 22.62
N GLY A 372 5.19 11.33 23.06
CA GLY A 372 5.66 12.41 23.89
C GLY A 372 4.75 12.62 25.11
N SER A 373 4.45 13.86 25.45
CA SER A 373 3.65 14.18 26.64
C SER A 373 2.21 13.64 26.65
N ALA A 374 1.69 13.07 25.55
CA ALA A 374 0.40 12.39 25.59
C ALA A 374 0.45 11.12 26.45
N PHE A 375 1.63 10.50 26.59
CA PHE A 375 1.87 9.34 27.47
C PHE A 375 1.76 9.69 28.97
N LYS A 376 1.93 10.96 29.36
CA LYS A 376 1.81 11.38 30.77
C LYS A 376 0.47 11.02 31.38
N THR A 377 -0.58 10.89 30.58
CA THR A 377 -1.90 10.43 31.05
C THR A 377 -1.80 9.11 31.85
N PHE A 378 -0.99 8.15 31.42
CA PHE A 378 -0.77 6.91 32.14
C PHE A 378 -0.01 7.09 33.46
N VAL A 379 0.92 8.04 33.50
CA VAL A 379 1.68 8.40 34.70
C VAL A 379 0.76 8.99 35.76
N TYR A 380 -0.10 9.94 35.36
CA TYR A 380 -1.04 10.61 36.27
C TYR A 380 -2.18 9.67 36.71
N ILE A 381 -2.69 8.81 35.84
CA ILE A 381 -3.63 7.73 36.22
C ILE A 381 -3.00 6.84 37.30
N THR A 382 -1.74 6.44 37.12
CA THR A 382 -1.02 5.63 38.11
C THR A 382 -0.86 6.38 39.44
N ALA A 383 -0.53 7.65 39.42
CA ALA A 383 -0.45 8.48 40.63
C ALA A 383 -1.79 8.55 41.38
N LEU A 384 -2.89 8.80 40.66
CA LEU A 384 -4.25 8.85 41.24
C LEU A 384 -4.64 7.48 41.86
N GLN A 385 -4.28 6.37 41.25
CA GLN A 385 -4.49 5.01 41.81
C GLN A 385 -3.63 4.73 43.04
N HIS A 386 -2.49 5.42 43.20
CA HIS A 386 -1.64 5.38 44.38
C HIS A 386 -2.07 6.38 45.47
N GLY A 387 -3.24 7.01 45.33
CA GLY A 387 -3.84 7.85 46.35
C GLY A 387 -3.55 9.33 46.23
N PHE A 388 -2.83 9.75 45.21
CA PHE A 388 -2.65 11.20 44.96
C PHE A 388 -3.97 11.86 44.54
N GLU A 389 -4.09 13.13 44.88
CA GLU A 389 -5.22 13.99 44.48
C GLU A 389 -4.74 15.07 43.48
N PRO A 390 -5.61 15.60 42.61
CA PRO A 390 -5.24 16.65 41.65
C PRO A 390 -4.65 17.93 42.31
N GLU A 391 -5.02 18.19 43.53
CA GLU A 391 -4.61 19.34 44.34
C GLU A 391 -3.26 19.12 45.05
N ASP A 392 -2.77 17.87 45.14
CA ASP A 392 -1.51 17.58 45.81
C ASP A 392 -0.35 18.28 45.12
N MET A 393 0.56 18.78 45.95
CA MET A 393 1.73 19.55 45.49
C MET A 393 2.86 18.60 45.09
N ILE A 394 3.52 18.90 44.00
CA ILE A 394 4.69 18.21 43.49
C ILE A 394 5.75 19.19 43.02
N SER A 395 7.01 18.86 43.27
CA SER A 395 8.13 19.71 42.90
C SER A 395 8.38 19.72 41.38
N ASP A 396 8.38 20.92 40.76
CA ASP A 396 8.83 21.19 39.39
C ASP A 396 10.28 21.70 39.37
N GLU A 397 11.12 21.27 40.32
CA GLU A 397 12.54 21.57 40.34
C GLU A 397 13.35 20.68 39.39
N PRO A 398 14.56 21.11 38.97
CA PRO A 398 15.41 20.29 38.13
C PRO A 398 15.63 18.90 38.69
N VAL A 399 15.40 17.88 37.85
CA VAL A 399 15.48 16.48 38.23
C VAL A 399 16.58 15.75 37.43
N ARG A 400 17.24 14.80 38.10
CA ARG A 400 18.25 13.95 37.48
C ARG A 400 18.01 12.48 37.88
N ILE A 401 18.11 11.58 36.88
CA ILE A 401 18.11 10.12 37.07
C ILE A 401 19.33 9.55 36.33
N GLY A 402 20.37 9.20 37.06
CA GLY A 402 21.66 8.81 36.47
C GLY A 402 22.29 9.94 35.67
N SER A 403 22.51 9.72 34.38
CA SER A 403 23.01 10.74 33.43
C SER A 403 21.88 11.57 32.79
N TRP A 404 20.63 11.13 32.88
CA TRP A 404 19.48 11.78 32.25
C TRP A 404 19.02 12.99 33.07
N LYS A 405 18.87 14.14 32.39
CA LYS A 405 18.42 15.41 32.95
C LYS A 405 17.31 15.98 32.07
N PRO A 406 16.06 15.61 32.27
CA PRO A 406 14.96 16.18 31.52
C PRO A 406 14.71 17.64 31.92
N GLU A 407 14.45 18.49 30.94
CA GLU A 407 14.11 19.90 31.12
C GLU A 407 12.63 20.11 30.75
N ASN A 408 12.01 21.15 31.35
CA ASN A 408 10.73 21.65 30.90
C ASN A 408 10.86 22.26 29.48
N PHE A 409 9.77 22.22 28.70
CA PHE A 409 9.79 22.70 27.31
C PHE A 409 10.20 24.17 27.19
N ASP A 410 9.77 25.02 28.14
CA ASP A 410 10.10 26.45 28.22
C ASP A 410 11.37 26.73 29.02
N LYS A 411 12.06 25.68 29.48
CA LYS A 411 13.27 25.76 30.33
C LYS A 411 13.11 26.51 31.65
N LYS A 412 11.86 26.68 32.13
CA LYS A 412 11.54 27.31 33.39
C LYS A 412 11.06 26.30 34.41
N TYR A 413 11.40 26.53 35.67
CA TYR A 413 10.99 25.70 36.80
C TYR A 413 10.12 26.56 37.74
N ARG A 414 9.12 25.96 38.36
CA ARG A 414 8.04 26.68 39.06
C ARG A 414 7.96 26.36 40.56
N GLY A 415 8.94 25.59 41.10
CA GLY A 415 8.90 25.12 42.47
C GLY A 415 7.75 24.14 42.73
N GLU A 416 7.06 24.30 43.81
CA GLU A 416 5.90 23.44 44.14
C GLU A 416 4.68 23.87 43.34
N VAL A 417 4.07 22.90 42.66
CA VAL A 417 2.86 23.10 41.86
C VAL A 417 1.86 21.95 42.10
N SER A 418 0.57 22.21 41.92
CA SER A 418 -0.42 21.13 42.01
C SER A 418 -0.26 20.12 40.86
N LEU A 419 -0.66 18.88 41.08
CA LEU A 419 -0.65 17.83 40.04
C LEU A 419 -1.49 18.25 38.83
N ASP A 420 -2.66 18.85 39.07
CA ASP A 420 -3.52 19.33 37.98
C ASP A 420 -2.83 20.41 37.15
N PHE A 421 -2.18 21.40 37.79
CA PHE A 421 -1.42 22.43 37.09
C PHE A 421 -0.25 21.84 36.31
N ALA A 422 0.53 20.94 36.94
CA ALA A 422 1.66 20.26 36.28
C ALA A 422 1.22 19.46 35.05
N PHE A 423 0.09 18.78 35.11
CA PHE A 423 -0.49 18.04 34.02
C PHE A 423 -1.03 18.94 32.90
N ALA A 424 -1.79 19.98 33.28
CA ALA A 424 -2.38 20.93 32.32
C ALA A 424 -1.29 21.65 31.50
N HIS A 425 -0.18 22.03 32.15
CA HIS A 425 0.96 22.71 31.53
C HIS A 425 2.03 21.75 31.04
N SER A 426 1.80 20.42 31.21
CA SER A 426 2.68 19.35 30.70
C SER A 426 4.13 19.47 31.19
N LEU A 427 4.36 19.80 32.47
CA LEU A 427 5.67 20.00 33.06
C LEU A 427 6.44 18.66 33.09
N ASN A 428 7.66 18.67 32.58
CA ASN A 428 8.48 17.45 32.49
C ASN A 428 9.10 17.12 33.86
N ALA A 429 9.70 18.11 34.52
CA ALA A 429 10.35 17.91 35.80
C ALA A 429 9.37 17.42 36.86
N ALA A 430 8.20 18.05 36.97
CA ALA A 430 7.13 17.60 37.87
C ALA A 430 6.67 16.16 37.59
N THR A 431 6.47 15.80 36.30
CA THR A 431 6.07 14.43 35.94
C THR A 431 7.14 13.40 36.32
N VAL A 432 8.42 13.71 36.12
CA VAL A 432 9.52 12.80 36.49
C VAL A 432 9.64 12.71 38.02
N ASN A 433 9.49 13.83 38.77
CA ASN A 433 9.47 13.80 40.22
C ASN A 433 8.28 12.97 40.75
N LEU A 434 7.09 13.15 40.19
CA LEU A 434 5.90 12.35 40.50
C LEU A 434 6.15 10.84 40.29
N SER A 435 6.80 10.46 39.20
CA SER A 435 7.06 9.05 38.88
C SER A 435 8.00 8.33 39.86
N LYS A 436 8.68 9.03 40.74
CA LYS A 436 9.52 8.43 41.80
C LYS A 436 8.70 7.81 42.95
N HIS A 437 7.41 8.13 43.05
CA HIS A 437 6.53 7.66 44.13
C HIS A 437 5.86 6.31 43.87
N PHE A 438 6.03 5.74 42.65
CA PHE A 438 5.49 4.45 42.26
C PHE A 438 6.42 3.75 41.26
N ARG A 439 6.12 2.49 40.95
CA ARG A 439 6.94 1.71 40.03
C ARG A 439 6.59 2.05 38.58
N LEU A 440 7.60 2.22 37.73
CA LEU A 440 7.38 2.42 36.29
C LEU A 440 6.64 1.24 35.64
N SER A 441 6.80 0.03 36.17
CA SER A 441 6.04 -1.15 35.74
C SER A 441 4.53 -0.98 35.88
N ASP A 442 4.06 -0.20 36.86
CA ASP A 442 2.63 0.03 37.07
C ASP A 442 2.08 0.98 36.01
N VAL A 443 2.87 2.00 35.62
CA VAL A 443 2.54 2.88 34.47
C VAL A 443 2.44 2.08 33.19
N ILE A 444 3.41 1.21 32.93
CA ILE A 444 3.44 0.34 31.72
C ILE A 444 2.25 -0.61 31.74
N LYS A 445 1.96 -1.24 32.89
CA LYS A 445 0.81 -2.13 33.07
C LYS A 445 -0.52 -1.41 32.80
N ASN A 446 -0.68 -0.17 33.27
CA ASN A 446 -1.86 0.66 32.99
C ASN A 446 -1.97 0.96 31.49
N ALA A 447 -0.88 1.37 30.84
CA ALA A 447 -0.88 1.62 29.40
C ALA A 447 -1.36 0.37 28.61
N HIS A 448 -0.83 -0.82 28.92
CA HIS A 448 -1.25 -2.05 28.27
C HIS A 448 -2.72 -2.44 28.59
N LYS A 449 -3.15 -2.30 29.86
CA LYS A 449 -4.54 -2.56 30.23
C LYS A 449 -5.54 -1.66 29.50
N MET A 450 -5.14 -0.44 29.17
CA MET A 450 -5.96 0.52 28.48
C MET A 450 -5.89 0.38 26.95
N GLY A 451 -5.05 -0.50 26.38
CA GLY A 451 -5.05 -0.80 24.95
C GLY A 451 -3.77 -0.50 24.18
N ILE A 452 -2.68 -0.10 24.84
CA ILE A 452 -1.38 -0.02 24.13
C ILE A 452 -0.87 -1.44 23.86
N THR A 453 -0.75 -1.78 22.57
CA THR A 453 -0.38 -3.14 22.13
C THR A 453 1.12 -3.29 21.87
N THR A 454 1.84 -2.19 21.70
CA THR A 454 3.28 -2.19 21.41
C THR A 454 4.11 -2.42 22.66
N GLU A 455 5.29 -3.04 22.51
CA GLU A 455 6.23 -3.26 23.60
C GLU A 455 6.73 -1.93 24.17
N ILE A 456 6.65 -1.77 25.50
CA ILE A 456 7.12 -0.60 26.22
C ILE A 456 8.32 -1.00 27.09
N LYS A 457 9.50 -0.48 26.75
CA LYS A 457 10.71 -0.71 27.54
C LYS A 457 10.65 0.04 28.87
N ASN A 458 10.98 -0.67 29.98
CA ASN A 458 10.99 -0.10 31.32
C ASN A 458 12.26 0.77 31.53
N THR A 459 12.22 1.98 31.01
CA THR A 459 13.28 3.01 31.13
C THR A 459 12.73 4.26 31.78
N PRO A 460 13.52 5.02 32.57
CA PRO A 460 13.04 6.24 33.25
C PRO A 460 12.40 7.26 32.29
N SER A 461 12.86 7.34 31.05
CA SER A 461 12.35 8.31 30.07
C SER A 461 10.94 7.98 29.55
N VAL A 462 10.44 6.75 29.80
CA VAL A 462 9.09 6.34 29.33
C VAL A 462 7.99 7.25 29.87
N VAL A 463 8.16 7.82 31.06
CA VAL A 463 7.18 8.74 31.68
C VAL A 463 6.99 10.04 30.87
N LEU A 464 7.92 10.35 30.00
CA LEU A 464 7.83 11.48 29.05
C LEU A 464 7.44 11.02 27.62
N GLY A 465 7.08 9.74 27.44
CA GLY A 465 6.56 9.20 26.18
C GLY A 465 7.63 8.94 25.13
N THR A 466 8.77 8.36 25.55
CA THR A 466 9.82 7.92 24.61
C THR A 466 9.57 6.54 24.00
N ALA A 467 8.57 5.78 24.51
CA ALA A 467 8.13 4.55 23.86
C ALA A 467 7.36 4.85 22.57
N GLU A 468 7.54 4.02 21.57
CA GLU A 468 6.82 4.16 20.30
C GLU A 468 5.49 3.40 20.35
N VAL A 469 4.39 4.05 19.93
CA VAL A 469 3.03 3.52 19.94
C VAL A 469 2.32 3.80 18.63
N LYS A 470 1.22 3.09 18.37
CA LYS A 470 0.34 3.36 17.23
C LYS A 470 -0.67 4.46 17.56
N VAL A 471 -1.16 5.16 16.54
CA VAL A 471 -2.24 6.16 16.71
C VAL A 471 -3.52 5.47 17.20
N MET A 472 -3.82 4.30 16.67
CA MET A 472 -4.95 3.46 17.08
C MET A 472 -4.86 3.09 18.57
N ASP A 473 -3.69 2.67 19.04
CA ASP A 473 -3.48 2.29 20.43
C ASP A 473 -3.74 3.47 21.40
N MET A 474 -3.31 4.67 21.02
CA MET A 474 -3.57 5.87 21.81
C MET A 474 -5.07 6.23 21.85
N ALA A 475 -5.78 6.05 20.73
CA ALA A 475 -7.24 6.24 20.69
C ALA A 475 -7.94 5.23 21.62
N ALA A 476 -7.57 3.94 21.57
CA ALA A 476 -8.10 2.88 22.41
C ALA A 476 -7.86 3.16 23.90
N ALA A 477 -6.65 3.61 24.24
CA ALA A 477 -6.32 3.92 25.63
C ALA A 477 -7.14 5.08 26.21
N TYR A 478 -7.34 6.13 25.44
CA TYR A 478 -8.18 7.26 25.86
C TYR A 478 -9.68 6.91 25.87
N LEU A 479 -10.09 5.94 25.04
CA LEU A 479 -11.46 5.43 25.06
C LEU A 479 -11.80 4.82 26.43
N SER A 480 -10.87 4.10 27.07
CA SER A 480 -11.11 3.56 28.42
C SER A 480 -11.40 4.66 29.47
N VAL A 481 -10.78 5.86 29.32
CA VAL A 481 -11.10 7.02 30.18
C VAL A 481 -12.46 7.59 29.81
N ALA A 482 -12.70 7.83 28.51
CA ALA A 482 -13.95 8.39 28.01
C ALA A 482 -15.17 7.53 28.36
N ASN A 483 -14.98 6.21 28.38
CA ASN A 483 -16.02 5.21 28.67
C ASN A 483 -16.14 4.85 30.17
N GLY A 484 -15.84 5.80 31.06
CA GLY A 484 -16.04 5.60 32.50
C GLY A 484 -15.16 4.53 33.15
N GLY A 485 -14.03 4.18 32.54
CA GLY A 485 -13.11 3.15 33.00
C GLY A 485 -13.39 1.74 32.47
N MET A 486 -14.38 1.60 31.59
CA MET A 486 -14.67 0.34 30.89
C MET A 486 -13.80 0.23 29.64
N ALA A 487 -13.19 -0.91 29.42
CA ALA A 487 -12.49 -1.19 28.18
C ALA A 487 -13.49 -1.33 27.03
N ALA A 488 -13.16 -0.72 25.90
CA ALA A 488 -13.85 -0.96 24.63
C ALA A 488 -12.77 -1.06 23.54
N TRP A 489 -12.65 -2.26 22.97
CA TRP A 489 -11.60 -2.49 22.00
C TRP A 489 -12.00 -1.99 20.62
N PRO A 490 -11.11 -1.28 19.90
CA PRO A 490 -11.41 -0.84 18.55
C PRO A 490 -11.81 -2.00 17.64
N TYR A 491 -12.92 -1.85 16.93
CA TYR A 491 -13.36 -2.79 15.91
C TYR A 491 -13.91 -2.07 14.68
N ALA A 492 -13.75 -2.70 13.53
CA ALA A 492 -14.18 -2.17 12.25
C ALA A 492 -15.29 -3.00 11.59
N ILE A 493 -15.38 -4.31 11.90
CA ILE A 493 -16.29 -5.25 11.25
C ILE A 493 -17.50 -5.48 12.15
N LYS A 494 -18.70 -5.22 11.62
CA LYS A 494 -19.97 -5.54 12.26
C LYS A 494 -20.48 -6.93 11.89
N GLU A 495 -20.49 -7.22 10.59
CA GLU A 495 -20.96 -8.49 10.05
C GLU A 495 -20.25 -8.83 8.74
N ILE A 496 -20.15 -10.11 8.45
CA ILE A 496 -19.67 -10.64 7.18
C ILE A 496 -20.71 -11.63 6.67
N TYR A 497 -21.14 -11.47 5.43
CA TYR A 497 -22.12 -12.35 4.79
C TYR A 497 -21.72 -12.68 3.36
N ALA A 498 -22.09 -13.86 2.91
CA ALA A 498 -21.89 -14.26 1.52
C ALA A 498 -22.83 -13.54 0.58
N LYS A 499 -22.56 -13.57 -0.73
CA LYS A 499 -23.38 -12.93 -1.75
C LYS A 499 -24.83 -13.42 -1.79
N ASP A 500 -25.07 -14.64 -1.33
CA ASP A 500 -26.40 -15.23 -1.19
C ASP A 500 -27.16 -14.78 0.07
N GLY A 501 -26.57 -13.89 0.89
CA GLY A 501 -27.12 -13.37 2.14
C GLY A 501 -26.87 -14.25 3.36
N SER A 502 -26.18 -15.39 3.22
CA SER A 502 -25.87 -16.25 4.37
C SER A 502 -24.85 -15.58 5.30
N PRO A 503 -25.11 -15.51 6.63
CA PRO A 503 -24.19 -14.90 7.57
C PRO A 503 -22.96 -15.80 7.78
N LEU A 504 -21.77 -15.19 7.81
CA LEU A 504 -20.50 -15.87 8.08
C LEU A 504 -19.90 -15.42 9.41
N TYR A 505 -20.15 -14.19 9.81
CA TYR A 505 -19.73 -13.60 11.07
C TYR A 505 -20.67 -12.46 11.45
N GLU A 506 -21.00 -12.38 12.72
CA GLU A 506 -21.72 -11.26 13.34
C GLU A 506 -21.03 -10.94 14.66
N ARG A 507 -20.73 -9.66 14.88
CA ARG A 507 -20.09 -9.22 16.10
C ARG A 507 -21.06 -9.35 17.28
N THR A 508 -20.65 -10.04 18.31
CA THR A 508 -21.28 -10.04 19.62
C THR A 508 -20.70 -8.93 20.49
N HIS A 509 -21.42 -8.52 21.53
CA HIS A 509 -20.90 -7.57 22.51
C HIS A 509 -19.67 -8.14 23.21
N ASP A 510 -18.67 -7.27 23.44
CA ASP A 510 -17.54 -7.60 24.30
C ASP A 510 -18.01 -7.74 25.76
N GLU A 511 -17.29 -8.54 26.54
CA GLU A 511 -17.51 -8.57 27.98
C GLU A 511 -17.18 -7.23 28.62
N ASP A 512 -18.00 -6.79 29.57
CA ASP A 512 -17.79 -5.57 30.32
C ASP A 512 -16.56 -5.71 31.24
N LEU A 513 -15.41 -5.23 30.78
CA LEU A 513 -14.15 -5.25 31.52
C LEU A 513 -13.82 -3.87 32.06
N ARG A 514 -13.88 -3.70 33.40
CA ARG A 514 -13.41 -2.47 34.04
C ARG A 514 -11.88 -2.48 34.16
N VAL A 515 -11.22 -1.51 33.56
CA VAL A 515 -9.76 -1.34 33.59
C VAL A 515 -9.31 -0.20 34.49
N LEU A 516 -10.19 0.80 34.75
CA LEU A 516 -9.98 1.90 35.67
C LEU A 516 -11.19 2.04 36.60
N ASP A 517 -10.93 2.39 37.85
CA ASP A 517 -11.99 2.71 38.79
C ASP A 517 -12.62 4.08 38.51
N GLU A 518 -13.89 4.27 38.91
CA GLU A 518 -14.66 5.48 38.60
C GLU A 518 -14.06 6.75 39.22
N LYS A 519 -13.48 6.63 40.44
CA LYS A 519 -12.86 7.76 41.12
C LYS A 519 -11.65 8.26 40.35
N THR A 520 -10.77 7.36 39.92
CA THR A 520 -9.63 7.69 39.07
C THR A 520 -10.07 8.33 37.74
N VAL A 521 -11.10 7.75 37.09
CA VAL A 521 -11.64 8.28 35.82
C VAL A 521 -12.19 9.69 36.00
N SER A 522 -12.99 9.92 37.04
CA SER A 522 -13.55 11.26 37.30
C SER A 522 -12.47 12.33 37.46
N LYS A 523 -11.40 12.01 38.23
CA LYS A 523 -10.27 12.93 38.45
C LYS A 523 -9.49 13.18 37.16
N ILE A 524 -9.04 12.13 36.48
CA ILE A 524 -8.23 12.29 35.27
C ILE A 524 -9.01 12.98 34.13
N THR A 525 -10.33 12.78 34.03
CA THR A 525 -11.18 13.46 33.06
C THR A 525 -11.19 14.98 33.31
N LYS A 526 -11.33 15.42 34.57
CA LYS A 526 -11.26 16.85 34.94
C LYS A 526 -9.89 17.43 34.62
N MET A 527 -8.81 16.71 34.92
CA MET A 527 -7.46 17.14 34.57
C MET A 527 -7.25 17.24 33.07
N LEU A 528 -7.76 16.28 32.27
CA LEU A 528 -7.72 16.34 30.80
C LEU A 528 -8.58 17.47 30.23
N GLU A 529 -9.72 17.78 30.85
CA GLU A 529 -10.52 18.96 30.51
C GLU A 529 -9.75 20.25 30.79
N ASN A 530 -9.05 20.36 31.93
CA ASN A 530 -8.22 21.50 32.27
C ASN A 530 -7.07 21.72 31.27
N VAL A 531 -6.49 20.66 30.70
CA VAL A 531 -5.53 20.80 29.58
C VAL A 531 -6.13 21.59 28.41
N VAL A 532 -7.41 21.32 28.07
CA VAL A 532 -8.13 22.00 26.97
C VAL A 532 -8.60 23.39 27.34
N LEU A 533 -9.03 23.60 28.58
CA LEU A 533 -9.54 24.89 29.03
C LEU A 533 -8.43 25.91 29.33
N ASN A 534 -7.41 25.50 30.06
CA ASN A 534 -6.41 26.40 30.64
C ASN A 534 -4.96 26.02 30.27
N GLY A 535 -4.73 24.77 29.79
CA GLY A 535 -3.40 24.22 29.58
C GLY A 535 -2.89 24.34 28.15
N THR A 536 -2.05 23.34 27.77
CA THR A 536 -1.39 23.27 26.47
C THR A 536 -2.33 22.95 25.32
N GLY A 537 -3.56 22.49 25.59
CA GLY A 537 -4.55 22.06 24.62
C GLY A 537 -5.58 23.13 24.20
N LYS A 538 -5.43 24.37 24.55
CA LYS A 538 -6.41 25.47 24.28
C LYS A 538 -6.88 25.55 22.83
N ALA A 539 -6.02 25.26 21.86
CA ALA A 539 -6.37 25.28 20.45
C ALA A 539 -7.35 24.14 20.04
N ALA A 540 -7.49 23.11 20.88
CA ALA A 540 -8.44 22.02 20.66
C ALA A 540 -9.86 22.34 21.15
N LYS A 541 -10.07 23.42 21.93
CA LYS A 541 -11.36 23.75 22.56
C LYS A 541 -12.48 23.93 21.52
N PRO A 542 -13.47 22.99 21.44
CA PRO A 542 -14.68 23.15 20.64
C PRO A 542 -15.77 23.88 21.46
N PRO A 543 -16.96 24.15 20.89
CA PRO A 543 -18.10 24.72 21.62
C PRO A 543 -18.81 23.74 22.57
N VAL A 544 -18.35 22.48 22.64
CA VAL A 544 -18.88 21.41 23.48
C VAL A 544 -17.83 20.92 24.45
N PHE A 545 -18.20 20.08 25.41
CA PHE A 545 -17.25 19.42 26.31
C PHE A 545 -16.15 18.72 25.52
N ALA A 546 -14.90 18.93 25.93
CA ALA A 546 -13.75 18.22 25.42
C ALA A 546 -12.66 18.07 26.49
N ALA A 547 -12.10 16.90 26.57
CA ALA A 547 -10.96 16.54 27.41
C ALA A 547 -9.87 15.94 26.55
N GLY A 548 -8.59 16.20 26.82
CA GLY A 548 -7.53 15.64 25.99
C GLY A 548 -6.14 16.08 26.39
N LYS A 549 -5.13 15.49 25.74
CA LYS A 549 -3.71 15.75 26.03
C LYS A 549 -2.91 15.98 24.77
N THR A 550 -2.03 16.96 24.82
CA THR A 550 -1.03 17.27 23.81
C THR A 550 0.20 16.40 23.97
N GLY A 551 0.80 15.99 22.84
CA GLY A 551 2.08 15.32 22.77
C GLY A 551 3.01 16.07 21.82
N THR A 552 4.27 16.26 22.21
CA THR A 552 5.32 16.81 21.33
C THR A 552 6.61 16.12 21.70
N THR A 553 7.30 15.57 20.71
CA THR A 553 8.60 14.92 20.91
C THR A 553 9.74 15.94 20.77
N GLN A 554 10.92 15.55 21.25
CA GLN A 554 12.13 16.34 21.08
C GLN A 554 12.38 16.64 19.60
N ASN A 555 12.83 17.86 19.30
CA ASN A 555 13.09 18.35 17.94
C ASN A 555 11.85 18.35 17.04
N PHE A 556 10.63 18.37 17.60
CA PHE A 556 9.37 18.48 16.84
C PHE A 556 9.22 17.40 15.76
N ARG A 557 9.62 16.14 16.03
CA ARG A 557 9.50 15.04 15.06
C ARG A 557 8.09 14.49 14.99
N ASP A 558 7.41 14.43 16.14
CA ASP A 558 6.02 13.99 16.27
C ASP A 558 5.23 15.03 17.05
N ALA A 559 4.03 15.31 16.60
CA ALA A 559 3.08 16.16 17.30
C ALA A 559 1.72 15.46 17.36
N TRP A 560 1.14 15.41 18.57
CA TRP A 560 -0.07 14.66 18.87
C TRP A 560 -1.10 15.51 19.61
N PHE A 561 -2.36 15.20 19.32
CA PHE A 561 -3.46 15.52 20.22
C PHE A 561 -4.37 14.31 20.33
N VAL A 562 -4.60 13.83 21.54
CA VAL A 562 -5.55 12.74 21.80
C VAL A 562 -6.56 13.24 22.80
N GLY A 563 -7.83 13.18 22.45
CA GLY A 563 -8.90 13.71 23.30
C GLY A 563 -10.25 13.11 22.95
N PHE A 564 -11.25 13.48 23.74
CA PHE A 564 -12.61 13.00 23.59
C PHE A 564 -13.63 14.07 23.92
N THR A 565 -14.82 13.88 23.39
CA THR A 565 -16.04 14.64 23.68
C THR A 565 -17.07 13.69 24.30
N SER A 566 -18.31 14.09 24.47
CA SER A 566 -19.38 13.19 24.91
C SER A 566 -19.76 12.10 23.87
N LYS A 567 -19.22 12.15 22.64
CA LYS A 567 -19.60 11.24 21.55
C LYS A 567 -18.44 10.45 20.96
N TYR A 568 -17.28 11.05 20.83
CA TYR A 568 -16.15 10.47 20.10
C TYR A 568 -14.84 10.64 20.86
N VAL A 569 -13.96 9.66 20.70
CA VAL A 569 -12.53 9.75 20.98
C VAL A 569 -11.80 9.98 19.67
N VAL A 570 -10.92 10.98 19.64
CA VAL A 570 -10.17 11.35 18.43
C VAL A 570 -8.68 11.43 18.77
N ALA A 571 -7.87 10.64 18.07
CA ALA A 571 -6.41 10.70 18.10
C ALA A 571 -5.90 11.30 16.79
N VAL A 572 -5.10 12.34 16.89
CA VAL A 572 -4.47 13.04 15.77
C VAL A 572 -2.95 13.02 15.94
N TRP A 573 -2.25 12.60 14.90
CA TRP A 573 -0.80 12.67 14.77
C TRP A 573 -0.43 13.42 13.50
N VAL A 574 0.64 14.25 13.57
CA VAL A 574 1.31 14.81 12.39
C VAL A 574 2.82 14.66 12.54
N GLY A 575 3.52 14.45 11.41
CA GLY A 575 4.95 14.23 11.35
C GLY A 575 5.46 13.98 9.95
N ASN A 576 6.62 13.31 9.85
CA ASN A 576 7.26 12.93 8.59
C ASN A 576 7.68 11.45 8.61
N ASP A 577 7.58 10.76 7.48
CA ASP A 577 7.94 9.33 7.39
C ASP A 577 9.43 9.10 7.60
N ASP A 578 10.26 10.01 7.15
CA ASP A 578 11.72 9.99 7.32
C ASP A 578 12.18 10.44 8.72
N ASN A 579 11.24 10.71 9.62
CA ASN A 579 11.49 11.22 10.96
C ASN A 579 12.24 12.57 10.98
N SER A 580 12.20 13.35 9.89
CA SER A 580 12.75 14.70 9.84
C SER A 580 11.97 15.65 10.75
N PRO A 581 12.63 16.62 11.42
CA PRO A 581 11.96 17.53 12.34
C PRO A 581 11.06 18.53 11.61
N MET A 582 9.88 18.78 12.18
CA MET A 582 9.00 19.85 11.77
C MET A 582 9.48 21.19 12.36
N LYS A 583 9.07 22.32 11.76
CA LYS A 583 9.44 23.67 12.24
C LYS A 583 8.39 24.21 13.22
N ASN A 584 8.70 24.14 14.52
CA ASN A 584 7.84 24.70 15.60
C ASN A 584 6.41 24.14 15.65
N ILE A 585 6.18 22.91 15.13
CA ILE A 585 4.88 22.24 15.22
C ILE A 585 4.81 21.49 16.55
N THR A 586 3.81 21.82 17.34
CA THR A 586 3.55 21.21 18.66
C THR A 586 2.17 20.55 18.67
N GLY A 587 1.96 19.65 19.62
CA GLY A 587 0.66 19.00 19.83
C GLY A 587 -0.46 19.99 20.20
N GLY A 588 -0.12 21.08 20.89
CA GLY A 588 -1.03 22.18 21.20
C GLY A 588 -1.32 23.13 20.02
N GLY A 589 -0.65 22.94 18.89
CA GLY A 589 -0.87 23.68 17.65
C GLY A 589 -1.70 22.90 16.64
N LEU A 590 -1.04 22.41 15.57
CA LEU A 590 -1.69 21.80 14.41
C LEU A 590 -2.59 20.58 14.77
N PRO A 591 -2.16 19.57 15.55
CA PRO A 591 -3.03 18.45 15.89
C PRO A 591 -4.26 18.87 16.70
N ALA A 592 -4.10 19.78 17.64
CA ALA A 592 -5.22 20.32 18.44
C ALA A 592 -6.24 21.07 17.55
N GLN A 593 -5.77 21.82 16.55
CA GLN A 593 -6.64 22.50 15.58
C GLN A 593 -7.37 21.50 14.68
N ILE A 594 -6.71 20.43 14.24
CA ILE A 594 -7.33 19.35 13.46
C ILE A 594 -8.44 18.69 14.29
N PHE A 595 -8.17 18.33 15.55
CA PHE A 595 -9.17 17.79 16.46
C PHE A 595 -10.40 18.72 16.55
N LYS A 596 -10.18 20.02 16.83
CA LYS A 596 -11.26 21.03 16.92
C LYS A 596 -12.10 21.09 15.65
N LYS A 597 -11.46 21.13 14.47
CA LYS A 597 -12.16 21.19 13.17
C LYS A 597 -13.02 19.94 12.93
N ILE A 598 -12.50 18.76 13.27
CA ILE A 598 -13.24 17.50 13.15
C ILE A 598 -14.45 17.52 14.07
N ILE A 599 -14.27 17.86 15.36
CA ILE A 599 -15.39 17.93 16.31
C ILE A 599 -16.43 18.96 15.87
N PHE A 600 -15.99 20.13 15.42
CA PHE A 600 -16.92 21.16 14.94
C PHE A 600 -17.77 20.66 13.77
N ALA A 601 -17.16 19.92 12.82
CA ALA A 601 -17.87 19.34 11.69
C ALA A 601 -18.86 18.20 12.08
N THR A 602 -18.75 17.63 13.29
CA THR A 602 -19.72 16.64 13.79
C THR A 602 -20.93 17.28 14.48
N LEU A 603 -20.93 18.61 14.66
CA LEU A 603 -22.03 19.34 15.30
C LEU A 603 -23.01 19.94 14.27
N SER A 604 -22.60 20.04 13.03
CA SER A 604 -23.41 20.43 11.88
C SER A 604 -24.12 19.21 11.27
#